data_b7e2f19b8ac6731505ab78094cd97bed
#
_entry.id   b7e2f19b8ac6731505ab78094cd97bed
#
_cell.length_a   1.000
_cell.length_b   1.000
_cell.length_c   1.000
_cell.angle_alpha   90.00
_cell.angle_beta   90.00
_cell.angle_gamma   90.00
#
_symmetry.space_group_name_H-M   'P 1'
#
loop_
_entity.id
_entity.type
_entity.pdbx_description
1 polymer ?
#
loop_
_entity_poly.entity_id
_entity_poly.type
_entity_poly.pdbx_seq_one_letter_code
_entity_poly.pdbx_strand_id
1 'polypeptide(L)'
;MYFSDKILKFYDELEIKERLPEDIKVMNPFKNHETKKVCREFYSKYYKDQKNRRIILGINPGRFGAGITGIPFTDPIRMEENCGIPNNFEKKPELSSIFVYSLIDHMGGPAQFFKHYYIGAVSPLGFIKDNKNFNYYDHKLLERSLKPFIVRTLIQQIALGIDTQKCFCLGQGKNFEYMEMLNIELKVFKEIVPLPHPRWIMQYRRPQMENYLDDIRKLLSV
;
A
#
# COMPACT_ATOMS: atom_id res chain seq x y z
N MET A 1 -13.46 14.72 11.95
CA MET A 1 -12.94 14.40 10.60
C MET A 1 -12.98 12.89 10.45
N TYR A 2 -13.60 12.36 9.39
CA TYR A 2 -13.62 10.92 9.11
C TYR A 2 -12.22 10.40 8.75
N PHE A 3 -12.02 9.09 8.89
CA PHE A 3 -10.77 8.46 8.49
C PHE A 3 -10.51 8.66 6.98
N SER A 4 -11.55 8.59 6.13
CA SER A 4 -11.49 8.92 4.70
C SER A 4 -10.96 10.32 4.41
N ASP A 5 -11.40 11.34 5.17
CA ASP A 5 -10.99 12.72 4.93
C ASP A 5 -9.50 12.91 5.22
N LYS A 6 -9.03 12.24 6.30
CA LYS A 6 -7.61 12.25 6.66
C LYS A 6 -6.74 11.59 5.59
N ILE A 7 -7.18 10.42 5.04
CA ILE A 7 -6.47 9.73 3.95
C ILE A 7 -6.40 10.62 2.71
N LEU A 8 -7.53 11.19 2.28
CA LEU A 8 -7.58 12.04 1.08
C LEU A 8 -6.66 13.25 1.22
N LYS A 9 -6.69 13.91 2.39
CA LYS A 9 -5.77 15.00 2.69
C LYS A 9 -4.31 14.56 2.64
N PHE A 10 -3.98 13.41 3.26
CA PHE A 10 -2.63 12.85 3.23
C PHE A 10 -2.12 12.65 1.79
N TYR A 11 -2.93 12.06 0.91
CA TYR A 11 -2.54 11.82 -0.49
C TYR A 11 -2.48 13.10 -1.33
N ASP A 12 -3.33 14.10 -1.06
CA ASP A 12 -3.28 15.39 -1.75
C ASP A 12 -2.01 16.19 -1.40
N GLU A 13 -1.48 16.02 -0.19
CA GLU A 13 -0.28 16.70 0.32
C GLU A 13 1.03 15.93 0.04
N LEU A 14 0.97 14.77 -0.64
CA LEU A 14 2.16 13.96 -0.92
C LEU A 14 3.12 14.66 -1.88
N GLU A 15 4.31 14.95 -1.37
CA GLU A 15 5.40 15.55 -2.14
C GLU A 15 6.76 15.05 -1.65
N ILE A 16 7.62 14.66 -2.59
CA ILE A 16 9.04 14.41 -2.34
C ILE A 16 9.77 15.74 -2.53
N LYS A 17 10.38 16.26 -1.46
CA LYS A 17 11.18 17.49 -1.45
C LYS A 17 12.67 17.21 -1.59
N GLU A 18 13.03 15.97 -1.42
CA GLU A 18 14.39 15.47 -1.44
C GLU A 18 14.92 15.35 -2.89
N ARG A 19 16.21 15.66 -3.10
CA ARG A 19 16.84 15.45 -4.39
C ARG A 19 17.08 13.96 -4.62
N LEU A 20 16.51 13.42 -5.69
CA LEU A 20 16.64 12.03 -6.08
C LEU A 20 17.70 11.87 -7.21
N PRO A 21 18.20 10.64 -7.43
CA PRO A 21 19.02 10.33 -8.62
C PRO A 21 18.28 10.68 -9.91
N GLU A 22 18.98 11.26 -10.88
CA GLU A 22 18.37 11.84 -12.09
C GLU A 22 17.72 10.81 -13.02
N ASP A 23 18.17 9.57 -12.96
CA ASP A 23 17.66 8.45 -13.76
C ASP A 23 16.39 7.79 -13.17
N ILE A 24 15.91 8.29 -12.04
CA ILE A 24 14.73 7.76 -11.36
C ILE A 24 13.55 8.76 -11.47
N LYS A 25 12.47 8.30 -12.10
CA LYS A 25 11.23 9.07 -12.24
C LYS A 25 10.27 8.75 -11.10
N VAL A 26 9.74 9.79 -10.46
CA VAL A 26 8.68 9.65 -9.44
C VAL A 26 7.33 9.45 -10.12
N MET A 27 6.60 8.45 -9.67
CA MET A 27 5.22 8.18 -10.06
C MET A 27 4.29 8.67 -8.96
N ASN A 28 3.62 9.80 -9.21
CA ASN A 28 2.61 10.37 -8.32
C ASN A 28 1.24 10.36 -9.00
N PRO A 29 0.41 9.35 -8.76
CA PRO A 29 -0.90 9.23 -9.39
C PRO A 29 -1.88 10.31 -8.91
N PHE A 30 -1.69 10.87 -7.72
CA PHE A 30 -2.59 11.86 -7.11
C PHE A 30 -2.59 13.23 -7.81
N LYS A 31 -1.72 13.44 -8.80
CA LYS A 31 -1.77 14.61 -9.70
C LYS A 31 -2.81 14.44 -10.81
N ASN A 32 -3.32 13.22 -11.04
CA ASN A 32 -4.31 12.92 -12.06
C ASN A 32 -5.73 13.11 -11.52
N HIS A 33 -6.60 13.78 -12.30
CA HIS A 33 -7.98 14.08 -11.88
C HIS A 33 -8.83 12.81 -11.71
N GLU A 34 -8.74 11.85 -12.65
CA GLU A 34 -9.48 10.59 -12.57
C GLU A 34 -9.05 9.77 -11.33
N THR A 35 -7.74 9.73 -11.06
CA THR A 35 -7.22 9.08 -9.84
C THR A 35 -7.79 9.72 -8.57
N LYS A 36 -7.83 11.04 -8.50
CA LYS A 36 -8.43 11.75 -7.34
C LYS A 36 -9.90 11.42 -7.17
N LYS A 37 -10.64 11.33 -8.29
CA LYS A 37 -12.06 10.98 -8.29
C LYS A 37 -12.28 9.57 -7.72
N VAL A 38 -11.62 8.56 -8.26
CA VAL A 38 -11.78 7.17 -7.82
C VAL A 38 -11.26 6.95 -6.38
N CYS A 39 -10.17 7.62 -5.97
CA CYS A 39 -9.73 7.63 -4.59
C CYS A 39 -10.81 8.18 -3.65
N ARG A 40 -11.45 9.29 -4.01
CA ARG A 40 -12.54 9.87 -3.21
C ARG A 40 -13.70 8.89 -3.07
N GLU A 41 -14.12 8.25 -4.16
CA GLU A 41 -15.19 7.25 -4.14
C GLU A 41 -14.81 6.05 -3.25
N PHE A 42 -13.60 5.49 -3.43
CA PHE A 42 -13.13 4.34 -2.67
C PHE A 42 -13.02 4.64 -1.17
N TYR A 43 -12.30 5.71 -0.80
CA TYR A 43 -12.09 6.03 0.60
C TYR A 43 -13.37 6.47 1.29
N SER A 44 -14.28 7.18 0.60
CA SER A 44 -15.60 7.51 1.15
C SER A 44 -16.50 6.29 1.33
N LYS A 45 -16.37 5.28 0.45
CA LYS A 45 -17.15 4.04 0.54
C LYS A 45 -16.75 3.19 1.74
N TYR A 46 -15.45 3.05 2.03
CA TYR A 46 -14.95 2.07 2.99
C TYR A 46 -14.42 2.68 4.30
N TYR A 47 -14.16 3.98 4.36
CA TYR A 47 -13.48 4.63 5.48
C TYR A 47 -14.22 5.85 6.04
N LYS A 48 -15.53 5.98 5.77
CA LYS A 48 -16.35 7.10 6.26
C LYS A 48 -16.79 6.88 7.71
N ASP A 49 -15.82 6.67 8.60
CA ASP A 49 -16.00 6.55 10.04
C ASP A 49 -14.79 7.14 10.78
N GLN A 50 -14.70 6.94 12.10
CA GLN A 50 -13.59 7.42 12.94
C GLN A 50 -12.88 6.27 13.67
N LYS A 51 -13.03 5.02 13.19
CA LYS A 51 -12.45 3.84 13.83
C LYS A 51 -10.96 3.75 13.57
N ASN A 52 -10.21 3.31 14.57
CA ASN A 52 -8.82 2.92 14.38
C ASN A 52 -8.72 1.66 13.52
N ARG A 53 -7.64 1.55 12.79
CA ARG A 53 -7.38 0.40 11.91
C ARG A 53 -5.97 -0.13 12.10
N ARG A 54 -5.82 -1.43 11.93
CA ARG A 54 -4.50 -2.07 11.78
C ARG A 54 -3.94 -1.69 10.43
N ILE A 55 -2.61 -1.53 10.34
CA ILE A 55 -1.95 -1.14 9.09
C ILE A 55 -1.27 -2.34 8.43
N ILE A 56 -1.42 -2.41 7.10
CA ILE A 56 -0.67 -3.32 6.24
C ILE A 56 0.15 -2.45 5.30
N LEU A 57 1.48 -2.53 5.37
CA LEU A 57 2.39 -1.73 4.53
C LEU A 57 2.97 -2.55 3.39
N GLY A 58 2.69 -2.13 2.17
CA GLY A 58 3.41 -2.56 0.98
C GLY A 58 4.74 -1.83 0.81
N ILE A 59 5.43 -2.10 -0.30
CA ILE A 59 6.72 -1.47 -0.63
C ILE A 59 6.50 -0.04 -1.13
N ASN A 60 6.04 0.08 -2.36
CA ASN A 60 5.65 1.32 -3.03
C ASN A 60 4.72 1.01 -4.22
N PRO A 61 3.95 1.99 -4.72
CA PRO A 61 3.04 1.82 -5.85
C PRO A 61 3.72 1.22 -7.09
N GLY A 62 3.05 0.22 -7.69
CA GLY A 62 3.41 -0.33 -8.99
C GLY A 62 2.65 0.36 -10.12
N ARG A 63 3.26 0.45 -11.32
CA ARG A 63 2.76 1.23 -12.47
C ARG A 63 1.46 0.73 -13.11
N PHE A 64 1.00 -0.47 -12.79
CA PHE A 64 -0.25 -1.04 -13.33
C PHE A 64 -1.36 -1.14 -12.27
N GLY A 65 -1.05 -0.92 -11.02
CA GLY A 65 -1.99 -0.89 -9.90
C GLY A 65 -2.07 0.49 -9.27
N ALA A 66 -1.59 0.62 -8.04
CA ALA A 66 -1.65 1.86 -7.26
C ALA A 66 -1.00 3.08 -7.95
N GLY A 67 -0.05 2.87 -8.86
CA GLY A 67 0.52 3.94 -9.69
C GLY A 67 -0.45 4.56 -10.69
N ILE A 68 -1.60 3.92 -10.94
CA ILE A 68 -2.70 4.42 -11.77
C ILE A 68 -3.86 4.83 -10.87
N THR A 69 -4.33 3.90 -10.03
CA THR A 69 -5.55 4.09 -9.24
C THR A 69 -5.34 4.94 -7.98
N GLY A 70 -4.11 5.08 -7.50
CA GLY A 70 -3.81 5.72 -6.21
C GLY A 70 -4.18 4.87 -4.99
N ILE A 71 -4.72 3.67 -5.17
CA ILE A 71 -5.17 2.79 -4.09
C ILE A 71 -4.24 1.58 -4.01
N PRO A 72 -3.54 1.36 -2.89
CA PRO A 72 -2.60 0.24 -2.74
C PRO A 72 -3.22 -1.10 -3.10
N PHE A 73 -2.49 -1.90 -3.89
CA PHE A 73 -2.89 -3.22 -4.37
C PHE A 73 -4.25 -3.30 -5.07
N THR A 74 -4.71 -2.17 -5.65
CA THR A 74 -5.98 -2.11 -6.37
C THR A 74 -5.72 -1.66 -7.80
N ASP A 75 -5.77 -2.59 -8.74
CA ASP A 75 -5.71 -2.28 -10.17
C ASP A 75 -7.09 -1.82 -10.70
N PRO A 76 -7.17 -1.25 -11.92
CA PRO A 76 -8.42 -0.78 -12.49
C PRO A 76 -9.53 -1.83 -12.61
N ILE A 77 -9.16 -3.11 -12.77
CA ILE A 77 -10.10 -4.22 -12.87
C ILE A 77 -10.69 -4.53 -11.49
N ARG A 78 -9.84 -4.69 -10.47
CA ARG A 78 -10.29 -4.96 -9.10
C ARG A 78 -11.12 -3.81 -8.53
N MET A 79 -10.78 -2.57 -8.91
CA MET A 79 -11.58 -1.40 -8.54
C MET A 79 -13.02 -1.50 -9.05
N GLU A 80 -13.20 -1.94 -10.28
CA GLU A 80 -14.53 -2.08 -10.89
C GLU A 80 -15.24 -3.34 -10.40
N GLU A 81 -14.61 -4.51 -10.53
CA GLU A 81 -15.24 -5.81 -10.26
C GLU A 81 -15.47 -6.06 -8.75
N ASN A 82 -14.47 -5.79 -7.91
CA ASN A 82 -14.55 -6.09 -6.48
C ASN A 82 -15.07 -4.91 -5.64
N CYS A 83 -14.78 -3.67 -6.08
CA CYS A 83 -15.20 -2.49 -5.33
C CYS A 83 -16.45 -1.81 -5.91
N GLY A 84 -16.88 -2.16 -7.13
CA GLY A 84 -18.03 -1.52 -7.79
C GLY A 84 -17.81 -0.03 -8.06
N ILE A 85 -16.55 0.36 -8.37
CA ILE A 85 -16.18 1.73 -8.70
C ILE A 85 -15.77 1.79 -10.18
N PRO A 86 -16.64 2.29 -11.07
CA PRO A 86 -16.34 2.44 -12.49
C PRO A 86 -15.17 3.38 -12.70
N ASN A 87 -14.33 3.08 -13.68
CA ASN A 87 -13.19 3.91 -14.03
C ASN A 87 -12.82 3.76 -15.52
N ASN A 88 -12.20 4.81 -16.07
CA ASN A 88 -11.77 4.88 -17.47
C ASN A 88 -10.30 4.52 -17.69
N PHE A 89 -9.63 3.96 -16.70
CA PHE A 89 -8.26 3.52 -16.85
C PHE A 89 -8.14 2.30 -17.76
N GLU A 90 -6.98 2.14 -18.40
CA GLU A 90 -6.66 0.93 -19.14
C GLU A 90 -6.71 -0.30 -18.21
N LYS A 91 -7.47 -1.31 -18.58
CA LYS A 91 -7.71 -2.52 -17.78
C LYS A 91 -6.54 -3.51 -17.89
N LYS A 92 -5.49 -3.26 -17.11
CA LYS A 92 -4.33 -4.17 -16.99
C LYS A 92 -4.34 -4.83 -15.62
N PRO A 93 -4.36 -6.18 -15.57
CA PRO A 93 -4.32 -6.89 -14.30
C PRO A 93 -2.94 -6.78 -13.65
N GLU A 94 -2.91 -6.62 -12.31
CA GLU A 94 -1.71 -6.69 -11.52
C GLU A 94 -1.72 -7.94 -10.62
N LEU A 95 -0.67 -8.77 -10.71
CA LEU A 95 -0.60 -10.02 -9.94
C LEU A 95 -0.77 -9.82 -8.43
N SER A 96 -0.21 -8.75 -7.90
CA SER A 96 -0.36 -8.42 -6.47
C SER A 96 -1.79 -8.07 -6.11
N SER A 97 -2.50 -7.34 -6.97
CA SER A 97 -3.93 -7.00 -6.78
C SER A 97 -4.80 -8.26 -6.78
N ILE A 98 -4.54 -9.19 -7.70
CA ILE A 98 -5.28 -10.46 -7.77
C ILE A 98 -5.18 -11.18 -6.41
N PHE A 99 -3.96 -11.36 -5.89
CA PHE A 99 -3.76 -12.04 -4.61
C PHE A 99 -4.43 -11.29 -3.44
N VAL A 100 -4.22 -9.96 -3.37
CA VAL A 100 -4.76 -9.17 -2.25
C VAL A 100 -6.28 -9.17 -2.26
N TYR A 101 -6.93 -9.11 -3.41
CA TYR A 101 -8.39 -9.21 -3.46
C TYR A 101 -8.92 -10.61 -3.17
N SER A 102 -8.17 -11.67 -3.54
CA SER A 102 -8.50 -13.03 -3.05
C SER A 102 -8.42 -13.12 -1.52
N LEU A 103 -7.41 -12.49 -0.90
CA LEU A 103 -7.32 -12.41 0.56
C LEU A 103 -8.47 -11.59 1.16
N ILE A 104 -8.80 -10.46 0.56
CA ILE A 104 -9.93 -9.62 0.99
C ILE A 104 -11.25 -10.40 0.95
N ASP A 105 -11.49 -11.15 -0.13
CA ASP A 105 -12.69 -11.98 -0.28
C ASP A 105 -12.70 -13.12 0.75
N HIS A 106 -11.55 -13.76 0.99
CA HIS A 106 -11.37 -14.79 2.01
C HIS A 106 -11.60 -14.27 3.45
N MET A 107 -11.51 -12.95 3.66
CA MET A 107 -11.78 -12.26 4.93
C MET A 107 -13.17 -11.61 4.99
N GLY A 108 -14.09 -11.99 4.10
CA GLY A 108 -15.48 -11.51 4.11
C GLY A 108 -15.76 -10.32 3.19
N GLY A 109 -14.87 -10.07 2.24
CA GLY A 109 -15.02 -9.05 1.20
C GLY A 109 -14.56 -7.65 1.61
N PRO A 110 -14.55 -6.70 0.65
CA PRO A 110 -13.99 -5.37 0.84
C PRO A 110 -14.58 -4.58 2.02
N ALA A 111 -15.90 -4.64 2.20
CA ALA A 111 -16.55 -3.90 3.28
C ALA A 111 -16.11 -4.37 4.67
N GLN A 112 -15.99 -5.69 4.86
CA GLN A 112 -15.54 -6.27 6.13
C GLN A 112 -14.05 -6.04 6.34
N PHE A 113 -13.24 -6.24 5.30
CA PHE A 113 -11.80 -6.07 5.39
C PHE A 113 -11.40 -4.63 5.73
N PHE A 114 -11.85 -3.65 4.94
CA PHE A 114 -11.48 -2.25 5.13
C PHE A 114 -12.07 -1.59 6.39
N LYS A 115 -13.05 -2.24 7.03
CA LYS A 115 -13.51 -1.85 8.37
C LYS A 115 -12.43 -2.04 9.44
N HIS A 116 -11.51 -2.99 9.26
CA HIS A 116 -10.48 -3.36 10.23
C HIS A 116 -9.08 -2.98 9.81
N TYR A 117 -8.81 -2.89 8.51
CA TYR A 117 -7.47 -2.69 7.95
C TYR A 117 -7.39 -1.45 7.07
N TYR A 118 -6.26 -0.76 7.18
CA TYR A 118 -5.80 0.23 6.20
C TYR A 118 -4.58 -0.34 5.49
N ILE A 119 -4.59 -0.35 4.16
CA ILE A 119 -3.43 -0.70 3.37
C ILE A 119 -2.73 0.57 2.94
N GLY A 120 -1.46 0.69 3.32
CA GLY A 120 -0.58 1.77 2.92
C GLY A 120 0.68 1.24 2.24
N ALA A 121 1.71 2.07 2.17
CA ALA A 121 3.02 1.69 1.67
C ALA A 121 4.12 2.37 2.48
N VAL A 122 5.29 1.73 2.57
CA VAL A 122 6.48 2.34 3.19
C VAL A 122 6.84 3.62 2.44
N SER A 123 6.90 3.55 1.09
CA SER A 123 6.91 4.76 0.27
C SER A 123 5.55 4.90 -0.44
N PRO A 124 4.72 5.90 -0.11
CA PRO A 124 3.40 6.07 -0.73
C PRO A 124 3.45 6.59 -2.18
N LEU A 125 4.63 6.95 -2.68
CA LEU A 125 4.87 7.25 -4.09
C LEU A 125 5.75 6.17 -4.72
N GLY A 126 5.52 5.90 -6.01
CA GLY A 126 6.24 4.89 -6.77
C GLY A 126 7.42 5.45 -7.55
N PHE A 127 8.26 4.55 -8.05
CA PHE A 127 9.44 4.90 -8.83
C PHE A 127 9.54 4.06 -10.10
N ILE A 128 10.09 4.67 -11.14
CA ILE A 128 10.35 4.06 -12.45
C ILE A 128 11.80 4.35 -12.83
N LYS A 129 12.51 3.30 -13.23
CA LYS A 129 13.80 3.36 -13.88
C LYS A 129 13.77 2.45 -15.12
N ASP A 130 14.27 2.91 -16.25
CA ASP A 130 14.31 2.17 -17.52
C ASP A 130 12.95 1.55 -17.90
N ASN A 131 11.88 2.32 -17.74
CA ASN A 131 10.48 1.88 -17.95
C ASN A 131 10.03 0.66 -17.11
N LYS A 132 10.71 0.36 -16.00
CA LYS A 132 10.37 -0.72 -15.08
C LYS A 132 10.03 -0.16 -13.70
N ASN A 133 9.18 -0.89 -12.96
CA ASN A 133 8.98 -0.59 -11.55
C ASN A 133 10.30 -0.66 -10.80
N PHE A 134 10.51 0.29 -9.91
CA PHE A 134 11.71 0.39 -9.10
C PHE A 134 11.29 0.56 -7.63
N ASN A 135 11.88 -0.23 -6.73
CA ASN A 135 11.56 -0.12 -5.32
C ASN A 135 12.47 0.92 -4.66
N TYR A 136 11.98 1.55 -3.59
CA TYR A 136 12.75 2.57 -2.88
C TYR A 136 14.12 2.04 -2.37
N TYR A 137 14.25 0.73 -2.13
CA TYR A 137 15.46 0.06 -1.63
C TYR A 137 16.32 -0.61 -2.73
N ASP A 138 15.95 -0.50 -4.01
CA ASP A 138 16.72 -1.15 -5.11
C ASP A 138 18.04 -0.42 -5.41
N HIS A 139 18.19 0.80 -4.90
CA HIS A 139 19.41 1.58 -5.06
C HIS A 139 19.73 2.35 -3.76
N LYS A 140 20.95 2.15 -3.21
CA LYS A 140 21.36 2.72 -1.91
C LYS A 140 21.24 4.25 -1.83
N LEU A 141 21.56 4.95 -2.92
CA LEU A 141 21.44 6.41 -2.93
C LEU A 141 19.97 6.84 -2.90
N LEU A 142 19.08 6.15 -3.65
CA LEU A 142 17.65 6.41 -3.60
C LEU A 142 17.09 6.18 -2.18
N GLU A 143 17.41 5.05 -1.57
CA GLU A 143 16.99 4.68 -0.22
C GLU A 143 17.37 5.77 0.80
N ARG A 144 18.65 6.20 0.75
CA ARG A 144 19.16 7.27 1.63
C ARG A 144 18.44 8.60 1.39
N SER A 145 18.29 9.00 0.14
CA SER A 145 17.61 10.26 -0.22
C SER A 145 16.14 10.25 0.20
N LEU A 146 15.46 9.10 0.11
CA LEU A 146 14.05 8.98 0.45
C LEU A 146 13.78 8.81 1.95
N LYS A 147 14.77 8.51 2.78
CA LYS A 147 14.56 8.28 4.22
C LYS A 147 13.75 9.41 4.89
N PRO A 148 14.02 10.71 4.69
CA PRO A 148 13.23 11.78 5.30
C PRO A 148 11.77 11.79 4.83
N PHE A 149 11.53 11.53 3.53
CA PHE A 149 10.19 11.39 2.98
C PHE A 149 9.45 10.20 3.59
N ILE A 150 10.09 9.03 3.65
CA ILE A 150 9.49 7.81 4.22
C ILE A 150 9.16 8.00 5.71
N VAL A 151 10.06 8.56 6.50
CA VAL A 151 9.81 8.84 7.91
C VAL A 151 8.62 9.79 8.09
N ARG A 152 8.62 10.91 7.38
CA ARG A 152 7.53 11.90 7.42
C ARG A 152 6.18 11.27 7.05
N THR A 153 6.12 10.53 5.95
CA THR A 153 4.88 9.93 5.49
C THR A 153 4.43 8.74 6.34
N LEU A 154 5.34 8.00 6.96
CA LEU A 154 5.01 6.96 7.93
C LEU A 154 4.32 7.55 9.17
N ILE A 155 4.87 8.62 9.74
CA ILE A 155 4.25 9.34 10.87
C ILE A 155 2.88 9.88 10.49
N GLN A 156 2.74 10.45 9.28
CA GLN A 156 1.43 10.92 8.78
C GLN A 156 0.43 9.77 8.62
N GLN A 157 0.84 8.62 8.11
CA GLN A 157 -0.03 7.45 8.01
C GLN A 157 -0.49 6.97 9.40
N ILE A 158 0.40 6.93 10.40
CA ILE A 158 0.05 6.58 11.78
C ILE A 158 -0.97 7.58 12.36
N ALA A 159 -0.79 8.87 12.09
CA ALA A 159 -1.68 9.93 12.56
C ALA A 159 -3.11 9.88 11.94
N LEU A 160 -3.34 9.06 10.92
CA LEU A 160 -4.69 8.80 10.40
C LEU A 160 -5.61 8.17 11.47
N GLY A 161 -5.06 7.50 12.46
CA GLY A 161 -5.76 6.73 13.48
C GLY A 161 -5.43 5.24 13.37
N ILE A 162 -4.14 4.93 13.19
CA ILE A 162 -3.64 3.56 13.12
C ILE A 162 -3.42 3.01 14.53
N ASP A 163 -3.85 1.76 14.73
CA ASP A 163 -3.45 0.95 15.88
C ASP A 163 -1.98 0.55 15.72
N THR A 164 -1.15 0.99 16.66
CA THR A 164 0.30 0.78 16.62
C THR A 164 0.77 -0.48 17.34
N GLN A 165 -0.14 -1.34 17.81
CA GLN A 165 0.26 -2.62 18.42
C GLN A 165 0.98 -3.50 17.41
N LYS A 166 0.43 -3.61 16.17
CA LYS A 166 1.04 -4.40 15.10
C LYS A 166 1.04 -3.63 13.77
N CYS A 167 2.17 -3.72 13.06
CA CYS A 167 2.28 -3.33 11.65
C CYS A 167 2.54 -4.59 10.82
N PHE A 168 1.69 -4.89 9.85
CA PHE A 168 1.90 -6.00 8.93
C PHE A 168 2.71 -5.50 7.73
N CYS A 169 3.88 -6.08 7.48
CA CYS A 169 4.80 -5.69 6.42
C CYS A 169 4.78 -6.70 5.27
N LEU A 170 4.31 -6.31 4.09
CA LEU A 170 4.33 -7.15 2.90
C LEU A 170 5.72 -7.17 2.27
N GLY A 171 6.37 -8.34 2.32
CA GLY A 171 7.75 -8.58 1.89
C GLY A 171 8.66 -8.93 3.07
N GLN A 172 9.06 -10.21 3.15
CA GLN A 172 9.84 -10.79 4.27
C GLN A 172 11.36 -10.52 4.19
N GLY A 173 11.83 -9.89 3.10
CA GLY A 173 13.24 -9.53 2.91
C GLY A 173 13.47 -8.04 3.13
N LYS A 174 14.08 -7.36 2.15
CA LYS A 174 14.53 -5.95 2.23
C LYS A 174 13.49 -4.97 2.76
N ASN A 175 12.21 -5.16 2.43
CA ASN A 175 11.15 -4.28 2.94
C ASN A 175 10.96 -4.45 4.44
N PHE A 176 10.97 -5.68 4.92
CA PHE A 176 10.87 -5.99 6.35
C PHE A 176 12.10 -5.52 7.13
N GLU A 177 13.30 -5.83 6.63
CA GLU A 177 14.57 -5.39 7.25
C GLU A 177 14.63 -3.86 7.38
N TYR A 178 14.20 -3.14 6.34
CA TYR A 178 14.14 -1.68 6.37
C TYR A 178 13.12 -1.16 7.39
N MET A 179 11.93 -1.78 7.46
CA MET A 179 10.90 -1.41 8.44
C MET A 179 11.32 -1.71 9.88
N GLU A 180 12.01 -2.82 10.13
CA GLU A 180 12.57 -3.12 11.46
C GLU A 180 13.59 -2.05 11.86
N MET A 181 14.54 -1.73 10.97
CA MET A 181 15.52 -0.67 11.21
C MET A 181 14.84 0.67 11.53
N LEU A 182 13.84 1.06 10.76
CA LEU A 182 13.07 2.28 11.02
C LEU A 182 12.34 2.20 12.37
N ASN A 183 11.75 1.06 12.70
CA ASN A 183 11.01 0.93 13.96
C ASN A 183 11.92 0.93 15.19
N ILE A 184 13.15 0.43 15.08
CA ILE A 184 14.17 0.56 16.15
C ILE A 184 14.46 2.04 16.43
N GLU A 185 14.55 2.86 15.36
CA GLU A 185 14.84 4.29 15.46
C GLU A 185 13.62 5.08 15.97
N LEU A 186 12.45 4.83 15.40
CA LEU A 186 11.24 5.65 15.62
C LEU A 186 10.36 5.13 16.77
N LYS A 187 10.44 3.83 17.09
CA LYS A 187 9.66 3.15 18.14
C LYS A 187 8.14 3.39 18.01
N VAL A 188 7.63 3.38 16.79
CA VAL A 188 6.23 3.71 16.50
C VAL A 188 5.29 2.52 16.56
N PHE A 189 5.78 1.30 16.29
CA PHE A 189 5.03 0.06 16.41
C PHE A 189 5.61 -0.82 17.51
N LYS A 190 4.74 -1.52 18.24
CA LYS A 190 5.18 -2.50 19.24
C LYS A 190 5.77 -3.75 18.56
N GLU A 191 5.16 -4.18 17.46
CA GLU A 191 5.57 -5.34 16.69
C GLU A 191 5.45 -5.08 15.19
N ILE A 192 6.41 -5.57 14.39
CA ILE A 192 6.28 -5.63 12.92
C ILE A 192 6.20 -7.11 12.53
N VAL A 193 5.08 -7.48 11.91
CA VAL A 193 4.80 -8.85 11.47
C VAL A 193 5.10 -8.97 9.97
N PRO A 194 6.13 -9.76 9.58
CA PRO A 194 6.43 -9.95 8.17
C PRO A 194 5.41 -10.86 7.49
N LEU A 195 4.90 -10.43 6.34
CA LEU A 195 4.04 -11.22 5.47
C LEU A 195 4.74 -11.48 4.13
N PRO A 196 4.53 -12.65 3.50
CA PRO A 196 5.07 -12.89 2.18
C PRO A 196 4.49 -11.89 1.16
N HIS A 197 5.34 -11.46 0.21
CA HIS A 197 4.91 -10.47 -0.77
C HIS A 197 3.93 -11.08 -1.80
N PRO A 198 2.76 -10.48 -2.07
CA PRO A 198 1.75 -11.00 -2.98
C PRO A 198 2.28 -11.38 -4.37
N ARG A 199 3.11 -10.53 -4.97
CA ARG A 199 3.70 -10.79 -6.28
C ARG A 199 4.59 -12.03 -6.28
N TRP A 200 5.37 -12.26 -5.21
CA TRP A 200 6.22 -13.45 -5.10
C TRP A 200 5.38 -14.73 -5.03
N ILE A 201 4.28 -14.71 -4.26
CA ILE A 201 3.36 -15.85 -4.20
C ILE A 201 2.80 -16.14 -5.59
N MET A 202 2.28 -15.14 -6.27
CA MET A 202 1.66 -15.30 -7.59
C MET A 202 2.63 -15.74 -8.69
N GLN A 203 3.90 -15.36 -8.60
CA GLN A 203 4.92 -15.74 -9.57
C GLN A 203 5.54 -17.12 -9.31
N TYR A 204 5.73 -17.49 -8.04
CA TYR A 204 6.54 -18.66 -7.69
C TYR A 204 5.83 -19.69 -6.83
N ARG A 205 4.67 -19.38 -6.25
CA ARG A 205 3.92 -20.23 -5.31
C ARG A 205 2.43 -20.27 -5.62
N ARG A 206 2.03 -19.93 -6.82
CA ARG A 206 0.62 -19.87 -7.22
C ARG A 206 -0.18 -21.15 -6.94
N PRO A 207 0.35 -22.39 -7.14
CA PRO A 207 -0.36 -23.61 -6.77
C PRO A 207 -0.66 -23.76 -5.27
N GLN A 208 0.07 -23.03 -4.42
CA GLN A 208 -0.07 -23.03 -2.95
C GLN A 208 -0.82 -21.81 -2.44
N MET A 209 -1.47 -21.06 -3.30
CA MET A 209 -2.09 -19.77 -2.99
C MET A 209 -3.06 -19.87 -1.82
N GLU A 210 -3.91 -20.89 -1.76
CA GLU A 210 -4.89 -21.10 -0.70
C GLU A 210 -4.23 -21.24 0.69
N ASN A 211 -3.10 -21.97 0.77
CA ASN A 211 -2.37 -22.08 2.03
C ASN A 211 -1.86 -20.72 2.52
N TYR A 212 -1.35 -19.89 1.60
CA TYR A 212 -0.91 -18.53 1.93
C TYR A 212 -2.06 -17.62 2.36
N LEU A 213 -3.25 -17.76 1.75
CA LEU A 213 -4.44 -17.01 2.15
C LEU A 213 -4.85 -17.37 3.58
N ASP A 214 -4.90 -18.66 3.92
CA ASP A 214 -5.22 -19.14 5.25
C ASP A 214 -4.21 -18.68 6.30
N ASP A 215 -2.92 -18.78 6.01
CA ASP A 215 -1.86 -18.40 6.95
C ASP A 215 -1.84 -16.88 7.19
N ILE A 216 -1.98 -16.08 6.15
CA ILE A 216 -2.07 -14.61 6.29
C ILE A 216 -3.35 -14.23 7.05
N ARG A 217 -4.49 -14.86 6.77
CA ARG A 217 -5.73 -14.64 7.51
C ARG A 217 -5.55 -14.90 9.00
N LYS A 218 -4.90 -16.02 9.39
CA LYS A 218 -4.61 -16.33 10.79
C LYS A 218 -3.78 -15.23 11.44
N LEU A 219 -2.69 -14.77 10.79
CA LEU A 219 -1.82 -13.70 11.29
C LEU A 219 -2.57 -12.37 11.45
N LEU A 220 -3.44 -12.03 10.51
CA LEU A 220 -4.23 -10.80 10.55
C LEU A 220 -5.32 -10.85 11.64
N SER A 221 -5.86 -12.02 11.96
CA SER A 221 -6.99 -12.17 12.90
C SER A 221 -6.61 -12.13 14.38
N VAL A 222 -5.31 -12.11 14.69
CA VAL A 222 -4.77 -12.13 16.09
C VAL A 222 -4.65 -10.73 16.68
#